data_f28609bf751ae1ac68fd6818ce16d604
#
_entry.id   f28609bf751ae1ac68fd6818ce16d604
#
_cell.length_a   1.000
_cell.length_b   1.000
_cell.length_c   1.000
_cell.angle_alpha   90.00
_cell.angle_beta   90.00
_cell.angle_gamma   90.00
#
_symmetry.space_group_name_H-M   'P 1'
#
loop_
_entity.id
_entity.type
_entity.pdbx_description
1 polymer ?
#
loop_
_entity_poly.entity_id
_entity_poly.type
_entity_poly.pdbx_seq_one_letter_code
_entity_poly.pdbx_strand_id
1 'polypeptide(L)'
;DAVVSCFAPMDVEKTFEYDANVPGNKLLQYCLLGSDISKWPEIEKQMSPLYQVKDGQNYPPFLLFHGDADKVVPYEQMEKMYMRLKDNGNSVEAYRVKGANHERDFWSPTIYNIVQKFLDDQFK
;
A
#
# COMPACT_ATOMS: atom_id res chain seq x y z
N ASP A 1 -12.15 13.06 -6.72
CA ASP A 1 -11.22 12.45 -5.74
C ASP A 1 -10.17 11.63 -6.49
N ALA A 2 -8.96 11.50 -5.91
CA ALA A 2 -7.87 10.67 -6.42
C ALA A 2 -7.05 10.13 -5.25
N VAL A 3 -6.37 9.01 -5.43
CA VAL A 3 -5.52 8.40 -4.41
C VAL A 3 -4.10 8.27 -4.94
N VAL A 4 -3.13 8.80 -4.20
CA VAL A 4 -1.70 8.56 -4.42
C VAL A 4 -1.17 7.78 -3.23
N SER A 5 -0.66 6.59 -3.47
CA SER A 5 -0.14 5.69 -2.44
C SER A 5 1.33 5.37 -2.69
N CYS A 6 2.16 5.66 -1.70
CA CYS A 6 3.60 5.42 -1.74
C CYS A 6 3.96 4.40 -0.66
N PHE A 7 4.57 3.29 -1.05
CA PHE A 7 5.07 2.23 -0.16
C PHE A 7 4.09 1.79 0.96
N ALA A 8 2.78 1.87 0.71
CA ALA A 8 1.79 1.59 1.74
C ALA A 8 1.53 0.09 1.95
N PRO A 9 1.26 -0.35 3.18
CA PRO A 9 0.79 -1.70 3.44
C PRO A 9 -0.63 -1.87 2.91
N MET A 10 -0.80 -2.80 1.99
CA MET A 10 -2.10 -3.17 1.42
C MET A 10 -2.70 -4.41 2.08
N ASP A 11 -1.85 -5.23 2.71
CA ASP A 11 -2.17 -6.40 3.51
C ASP A 11 -1.41 -6.30 4.83
N VAL A 12 -2.12 -5.91 5.89
CA VAL A 12 -1.52 -5.60 7.19
C VAL A 12 -0.94 -6.83 7.86
N GLU A 13 -1.63 -7.97 7.81
CA GLU A 13 -1.13 -9.24 8.35
C GLU A 13 0.21 -9.62 7.70
N LYS A 14 0.29 -9.58 6.38
CA LYS A 14 1.51 -9.91 5.64
C LYS A 14 2.64 -8.91 5.88
N THR A 15 2.32 -7.65 6.15
CA THR A 15 3.32 -6.66 6.54
C THR A 15 3.95 -7.01 7.89
N PHE A 16 3.14 -7.35 8.88
CA PHE A 16 3.66 -7.76 10.20
C PHE A 16 4.41 -9.10 10.16
N GLU A 17 3.98 -10.06 9.35
CA GLU A 17 4.70 -11.33 9.14
C GLU A 17 6.07 -11.11 8.48
N TYR A 18 6.15 -10.23 7.50
CA TYR A 18 7.37 -9.93 6.75
C TYR A 18 8.47 -9.36 7.65
N ASP A 19 8.09 -8.52 8.58
CA ASP A 19 9.01 -7.79 9.45
C ASP A 19 8.93 -8.28 10.92
N ALA A 20 8.46 -9.50 11.14
CA ALA A 20 8.22 -10.07 12.47
C ALA A 20 9.46 -10.09 13.39
N ASN A 21 10.66 -10.04 12.81
CA ASN A 21 11.93 -10.08 13.55
C ASN A 21 12.51 -8.68 13.84
N VAL A 22 11.86 -7.62 13.39
CA VAL A 22 12.32 -6.25 13.68
C VAL A 22 11.98 -5.88 15.12
N PRO A 23 12.97 -5.42 15.91
CA PRO A 23 12.72 -4.97 17.28
C PRO A 23 11.65 -3.86 17.30
N GLY A 24 10.68 -4.01 18.19
CA GLY A 24 9.57 -3.05 18.33
C GLY A 24 8.35 -3.33 17.47
N ASN A 25 8.44 -4.21 16.47
CA ASN A 25 7.31 -4.52 15.61
C ASN A 25 6.14 -5.14 16.38
N LYS A 26 6.42 -6.00 17.34
CA LYS A 26 5.39 -6.58 18.22
C LYS A 26 4.69 -5.52 19.05
N LEU A 27 5.43 -4.55 19.58
CA LEU A 27 4.84 -3.43 20.31
C LEU A 27 3.94 -2.57 19.41
N LEU A 28 4.39 -2.28 18.19
CA LEU A 28 3.57 -1.56 17.20
C LEU A 28 2.29 -2.33 16.91
N GLN A 29 2.36 -3.63 16.74
CA GLN A 29 1.21 -4.50 16.50
C GLN A 29 0.20 -4.41 17.66
N TYR A 30 0.66 -4.49 18.93
CA TYR A 30 -0.20 -4.27 20.10
C TYR A 30 -0.83 -2.87 20.12
N CYS A 31 -0.06 -1.84 19.76
CA CYS A 31 -0.58 -0.46 19.75
C CYS A 31 -1.67 -0.27 18.69
N LEU A 32 -1.55 -0.92 17.54
CA LEU A 32 -2.50 -0.79 16.43
C LEU A 32 -3.72 -1.71 16.56
N LEU A 33 -3.51 -2.93 17.02
CA LEU A 33 -4.53 -3.99 17.03
C LEU A 33 -5.17 -4.22 18.41
N GLY A 34 -4.60 -3.63 19.45
CA GLY A 34 -5.07 -3.79 20.80
C GLY A 34 -4.52 -5.03 21.52
N SER A 35 -4.93 -5.23 22.77
CA SER A 35 -4.40 -6.28 23.64
C SER A 35 -5.04 -7.67 23.45
N ASP A 36 -6.17 -7.74 22.79
CA ASP A 36 -6.87 -9.02 22.52
C ASP A 36 -6.38 -9.64 21.22
N ILE A 37 -5.34 -10.48 21.33
CA ILE A 37 -4.68 -11.14 20.19
C ILE A 37 -5.66 -11.98 19.37
N SER A 38 -6.72 -12.52 20.00
CA SER A 38 -7.71 -13.35 19.29
C SER A 38 -8.48 -12.58 18.20
N LYS A 39 -8.54 -11.26 18.31
CA LYS A 39 -9.20 -10.37 17.33
C LYS A 39 -8.29 -9.85 16.24
N TRP A 40 -6.98 -10.03 16.35
CA TRP A 40 -6.03 -9.47 15.40
C TRP A 40 -6.29 -9.87 13.95
N PRO A 41 -6.54 -11.15 13.61
CA PRO A 41 -6.78 -11.52 12.21
C PRO A 41 -7.95 -10.75 11.57
N GLU A 42 -9.01 -10.51 12.32
CA GLU A 42 -10.16 -9.74 11.85
C GLU A 42 -9.82 -8.25 11.67
N ILE A 43 -9.14 -7.66 12.67
CA ILE A 43 -8.74 -6.25 12.63
C ILE A 43 -7.74 -6.01 11.49
N GLU A 44 -6.73 -6.86 11.34
CA GLU A 44 -5.75 -6.78 10.25
C GLU A 44 -6.44 -6.82 8.88
N LYS A 45 -7.41 -7.69 8.71
CA LYS A 45 -8.20 -7.76 7.48
C LYS A 45 -9.02 -6.49 7.24
N GLN A 46 -9.67 -5.95 8.27
CA GLN A 46 -10.43 -4.70 8.18
C GLN A 46 -9.54 -3.49 7.87
N MET A 47 -8.30 -3.48 8.36
CA MET A 47 -7.31 -2.43 8.12
C MET A 47 -6.62 -2.55 6.75
N SER A 48 -6.75 -3.67 6.07
CA SER A 48 -6.04 -3.96 4.82
C SER A 48 -6.81 -3.44 3.61
N PRO A 49 -6.30 -2.43 2.89
CA PRO A 49 -6.96 -1.89 1.70
C PRO A 49 -7.28 -2.95 0.65
N LEU A 50 -6.40 -3.95 0.49
CA LEU A 50 -6.58 -5.03 -0.47
C LEU A 50 -7.90 -5.76 -0.31
N TYR A 51 -8.35 -5.96 0.94
CA TYR A 51 -9.60 -6.68 1.25
C TYR A 51 -10.84 -5.77 1.29
N GLN A 52 -10.65 -4.46 1.15
CA GLN A 52 -11.76 -3.49 1.14
C GLN A 52 -12.27 -3.20 -0.28
N VAL A 53 -11.54 -3.60 -1.31
CA VAL A 53 -11.98 -3.46 -2.70
C VAL A 53 -13.08 -4.47 -2.97
N LYS A 54 -14.31 -3.99 -3.17
CA LYS A 54 -15.50 -4.80 -3.42
C LYS A 54 -15.83 -4.83 -4.89
N ASP A 55 -16.25 -6.00 -5.37
CA ASP A 55 -16.63 -6.18 -6.77
C ASP A 55 -17.81 -5.26 -7.16
N GLY A 56 -17.67 -4.62 -8.30
CA GLY A 56 -18.68 -3.74 -8.85
C GLY A 56 -18.77 -2.35 -8.21
N GLN A 57 -17.96 -2.05 -7.18
CA GLN A 57 -17.87 -0.70 -6.64
C GLN A 57 -16.88 0.15 -7.42
N ASN A 58 -17.25 1.40 -7.64
CA ASN A 58 -16.36 2.41 -8.21
C ASN A 58 -15.52 3.07 -7.13
N TYR A 59 -14.22 3.08 -7.35
CA TYR A 59 -13.26 3.79 -6.51
C TYR A 59 -12.62 4.94 -7.28
N PRO A 60 -12.08 5.96 -6.59
CA PRO A 60 -11.31 7.01 -7.26
C PRO A 60 -10.15 6.43 -8.05
N PRO A 61 -9.61 7.16 -9.04
CA PRO A 61 -8.36 6.79 -9.69
C PRO A 61 -7.21 6.64 -8.68
N PHE A 62 -6.41 5.59 -8.85
CA PHE A 62 -5.26 5.27 -8.00
C PHE A 62 -3.94 5.43 -8.75
N LEU A 63 -2.98 6.03 -8.08
CA LEU A 63 -1.57 6.04 -8.47
C LEU A 63 -0.77 5.35 -7.36
N LEU A 64 -0.15 4.23 -7.69
CA LEU A 64 0.58 3.39 -6.72
C LEU A 64 2.08 3.43 -7.01
N PHE A 65 2.89 3.64 -5.97
CA PHE A 65 4.35 3.53 -6.04
C PHE A 65 4.86 2.59 -4.96
N HIS A 66 5.86 1.77 -5.31
CA HIS A 66 6.54 0.93 -4.33
C HIS A 66 7.97 0.63 -4.76
N GLY A 67 8.90 0.69 -3.82
CA GLY A 67 10.27 0.27 -4.02
C GLY A 67 10.40 -1.26 -4.05
N ASP A 68 11.14 -1.79 -5.00
CA ASP A 68 11.32 -3.25 -5.12
C ASP A 68 12.38 -3.84 -4.18
N ALA A 69 13.08 -2.98 -3.44
CA ALA A 69 14.00 -3.35 -2.37
C ALA A 69 13.45 -2.98 -0.97
N ASP A 70 12.15 -2.71 -0.85
CA ASP A 70 11.49 -2.35 0.40
C ASP A 70 11.57 -3.51 1.40
N LYS A 71 12.18 -3.24 2.56
CA LYS A 71 12.38 -4.23 3.64
C LYS A 71 11.31 -4.15 4.73
N VAL A 72 10.40 -3.21 4.65
CA VAL A 72 9.33 -2.98 5.64
C VAL A 72 8.00 -3.50 5.12
N VAL A 73 7.63 -3.11 3.91
CA VAL A 73 6.40 -3.56 3.25
C VAL A 73 6.77 -4.32 1.98
N PRO A 74 6.37 -5.60 1.84
CA PRO A 74 6.69 -6.37 0.63
C PRO A 74 6.16 -5.70 -0.64
N TYR A 75 7.01 -5.60 -1.67
CA TYR A 75 6.66 -5.02 -2.96
C TYR A 75 5.42 -5.67 -3.60
N GLU A 76 5.27 -6.98 -3.43
CA GLU A 76 4.14 -7.76 -3.97
C GLU A 76 2.78 -7.26 -3.50
N GLN A 77 2.71 -6.56 -2.38
CA GLN A 77 1.45 -5.98 -1.90
C GLN A 77 0.91 -4.90 -2.85
N MET A 78 1.79 -4.08 -3.39
CA MET A 78 1.41 -3.09 -4.40
C MET A 78 0.92 -3.78 -5.69
N GLU A 79 1.61 -4.84 -6.15
CA GLU A 79 1.19 -5.60 -7.32
C GLU A 79 -0.19 -6.22 -7.13
N LYS A 80 -0.46 -6.82 -5.97
CA LYS A 80 -1.76 -7.39 -5.63
C LYS A 80 -2.86 -6.34 -5.63
N MET A 81 -2.60 -5.17 -5.04
CA MET A 81 -3.57 -4.06 -5.03
C MET A 81 -3.84 -3.53 -6.44
N TYR A 82 -2.79 -3.38 -7.25
CA TYR A 82 -2.94 -3.01 -8.66
C TYR A 82 -3.85 -3.98 -9.42
N MET A 83 -3.56 -5.28 -9.32
CA MET A 83 -4.36 -6.31 -9.98
C MET A 83 -5.80 -6.31 -9.49
N ARG A 84 -6.01 -6.17 -8.18
CA ARG A 84 -7.35 -6.15 -7.59
C ARG A 84 -8.20 -4.97 -8.09
N LEU A 85 -7.61 -3.78 -8.15
CA LEU A 85 -8.28 -2.59 -8.67
C LEU A 85 -8.56 -2.71 -10.18
N LYS A 86 -7.58 -3.20 -10.93
CA LYS A 86 -7.72 -3.38 -12.37
C LYS A 86 -8.79 -4.40 -12.73
N ASP A 87 -8.81 -5.55 -12.05
CA ASP A 87 -9.81 -6.60 -12.27
C ASP A 87 -11.22 -6.14 -11.91
N ASN A 88 -11.34 -5.19 -10.97
CA ASN A 88 -12.62 -4.54 -10.63
C ASN A 88 -13.01 -3.41 -11.64
N GLY A 89 -12.19 -3.13 -12.64
CA GLY A 89 -12.46 -2.10 -13.66
C GLY A 89 -12.12 -0.68 -13.23
N ASN A 90 -11.37 -0.50 -12.12
CA ASN A 90 -10.96 0.82 -11.65
C ASN A 90 -9.77 1.37 -12.42
N SER A 91 -9.70 2.69 -12.53
CA SER A 91 -8.53 3.40 -13.06
C SER A 91 -7.37 3.29 -12.05
N VAL A 92 -6.29 2.65 -12.46
CA VAL A 92 -5.09 2.46 -11.63
C VAL A 92 -3.83 2.50 -12.46
N GLU A 93 -2.85 3.27 -12.00
CA GLU A 93 -1.48 3.29 -12.49
C GLU A 93 -0.55 2.82 -11.38
N ALA A 94 0.48 2.06 -11.73
CA ALA A 94 1.46 1.57 -10.76
C ALA A 94 2.88 1.71 -11.29
N TYR A 95 3.79 2.16 -10.43
CA TYR A 95 5.19 2.36 -10.72
C TYR A 95 6.07 1.60 -9.74
N ARG A 96 6.92 0.76 -10.27
CA ARG A 96 8.01 0.12 -9.53
C ARG A 96 9.19 1.08 -9.44
N VAL A 97 9.63 1.38 -8.22
CA VAL A 97 10.83 2.20 -7.99
C VAL A 97 12.02 1.26 -7.78
N LYS A 98 12.81 1.08 -8.84
CA LYS A 98 13.89 0.10 -8.87
C LYS A 98 14.98 0.41 -7.84
N GLY A 99 15.31 -0.57 -7.01
CA GLY A 99 16.35 -0.50 -6.00
C GLY A 99 15.99 0.33 -4.77
N ALA A 100 14.81 0.94 -4.73
CA ALA A 100 14.38 1.75 -3.59
C ALA A 100 13.90 0.89 -2.41
N ASN A 101 14.31 1.29 -1.21
CA ASN A 101 13.80 0.77 0.05
C ASN A 101 12.61 1.62 0.53
N HIS A 102 12.13 1.36 1.75
CA HIS A 102 11.07 2.13 2.39
C HIS A 102 11.52 3.55 2.70
N GLU A 103 10.79 4.55 2.24
CA GLU A 103 10.98 5.99 2.45
C GLU A 103 12.26 6.60 1.85
N ARG A 104 13.44 6.32 2.38
CA ARG A 104 14.67 7.13 2.25
C ARG A 104 15.12 7.42 0.82
N ASP A 105 15.40 6.39 0.05
CA ASP A 105 15.92 6.48 -1.32
C ASP A 105 14.82 6.32 -2.38
N PHE A 106 13.58 6.34 -1.92
CA PHE A 106 12.39 6.27 -2.75
C PHE A 106 12.15 7.58 -3.52
N TRP A 107 12.28 8.72 -2.86
CA TRP A 107 11.88 10.01 -3.40
C TRP A 107 12.86 10.54 -4.46
N SER A 108 12.32 11.03 -5.58
CA SER A 108 13.09 11.65 -6.66
C SER A 108 12.23 12.69 -7.40
N PRO A 109 12.87 13.61 -8.17
CA PRO A 109 12.14 14.53 -9.03
C PRO A 109 11.20 13.82 -10.01
N THR A 110 11.58 12.65 -10.50
CA THR A 110 10.75 11.84 -11.40
C THR A 110 9.44 11.43 -10.74
N ILE A 111 9.48 10.97 -9.48
CA ILE A 111 8.27 10.59 -8.73
C ILE A 111 7.37 11.82 -8.53
N TYR A 112 7.93 12.95 -8.11
CA TYR A 112 7.16 14.18 -7.95
C TYR A 112 6.50 14.63 -9.25
N ASN A 113 7.19 14.55 -10.37
CA ASN A 113 6.62 14.92 -11.68
C ASN A 113 5.49 13.99 -12.09
N ILE A 114 5.61 12.69 -11.83
CA ILE A 114 4.53 11.71 -12.12
C ILE A 114 3.30 12.00 -11.25
N VAL A 115 3.50 12.26 -9.96
CA VAL A 115 2.41 12.62 -9.04
C VAL A 115 1.72 13.90 -9.49
N GLN A 116 2.51 14.95 -9.80
CA GLN A 116 1.97 16.23 -10.27
C GLN A 116 1.12 16.04 -11.53
N LYS A 117 1.68 15.35 -12.53
CA LYS A 117 0.95 15.08 -13.78
C LYS A 117 -0.34 14.30 -13.53
N PHE A 118 -0.30 13.27 -12.70
CA PHE A 118 -1.49 12.48 -12.35
C PHE A 118 -2.57 13.36 -11.72
N LEU A 119 -2.21 14.18 -10.74
CA LEU A 119 -3.15 15.07 -10.06
C LEU A 119 -3.70 16.13 -11.02
N ASP A 120 -2.86 16.73 -11.86
CA ASP A 120 -3.30 17.69 -12.86
C ASP A 120 -4.32 17.07 -13.85
N ASP A 121 -4.11 15.82 -14.24
CA ASP A 121 -5.03 15.10 -15.14
C ASP A 121 -6.37 14.78 -14.44
N GLN A 122 -6.38 14.55 -13.13
CA GLN A 122 -7.61 14.25 -12.38
C GLN A 122 -8.44 15.51 -12.02
N PHE A 123 -7.78 16.66 -11.87
CA PHE A 123 -8.41 17.89 -11.38
C PHE A 123 -8.49 19.01 -12.41
N LYS A 124 -8.44 18.66 -13.67
CA LYS A 124 -8.66 19.60 -14.79
C LYS A 124 -10.07 20.15 -14.82
#